data_15d758f6d246f4421188d8f7113528ef
#
_entry.id   15d758f6d246f4421188d8f7113528ef
#
_cell.length_a   1.000
_cell.length_b   1.000
_cell.length_c   1.000
_cell.angle_alpha   90.00
_cell.angle_beta   90.00
_cell.angle_gamma   90.00
#
_symmetry.space_group_name_H-M   'P 1'
#
loop_
_entity.id
_entity.type
_entity.pdbx_description
1 polymer ?
#
loop_
_entity_poly.entity_id
_entity_poly.type
_entity_poly.pdbx_seq_one_letter_code
_entity_poly.pdbx_strand_id
1 'polypeptide(L)'
;MLLQQLGSADPRPDPALLAIQLQRPRGDRVTLVAERGERLLGTCTLHLIEHLAHDFARSAILEDMVVDRHARGQGVGRELIGRAVERARSWGCYKLALSSHQDRETAQRFYAALGFTSHGVSLALHLG
;
A
#
# COMPACT_ATOMS: atom_id res chain seq x y z
N MET A 1 9.87 -8.50 -12.06
CA MET A 1 8.83 -7.48 -12.01
C MET A 1 8.52 -7.11 -10.57
N LEU A 2 8.17 -5.84 -10.30
CA LEU A 2 8.03 -5.32 -8.94
C LEU A 2 6.97 -6.03 -8.11
N LEU A 3 5.78 -6.27 -8.69
CA LEU A 3 4.69 -6.92 -7.96
C LEU A 3 4.98 -8.36 -7.56
N GLN A 4 5.84 -9.05 -8.28
CA GLN A 4 6.26 -10.41 -7.92
C GLN A 4 7.11 -10.46 -6.65
N GLN A 5 7.65 -9.33 -6.20
CA GLN A 5 8.40 -9.26 -4.94
C GLN A 5 7.47 -9.29 -3.71
N LEU A 6 6.17 -9.08 -3.88
CA LEU A 6 5.17 -9.23 -2.83
C LEU A 6 4.81 -10.69 -2.59
N GLY A 7 4.73 -11.49 -3.66
CA GLY A 7 4.45 -12.91 -3.57
C GLY A 7 5.26 -13.64 -4.62
N SER A 8 6.38 -14.21 -4.25
CA SER A 8 7.32 -14.84 -5.18
C SER A 8 6.73 -16.04 -5.93
N ALA A 9 5.67 -16.65 -5.38
CA ALA A 9 4.96 -17.75 -6.03
C ALA A 9 3.87 -17.28 -6.98
N ASP A 10 3.55 -15.99 -7.00
CA ASP A 10 2.51 -15.47 -7.86
C ASP A 10 2.98 -15.43 -9.31
N PRO A 11 2.08 -15.68 -10.27
CA PRO A 11 2.43 -15.53 -11.67
C PRO A 11 2.71 -14.06 -12.00
N ARG A 12 3.55 -13.84 -12.99
CA ARG A 12 3.78 -12.49 -13.50
C ARG A 12 2.48 -11.95 -14.12
N PRO A 13 2.00 -10.75 -13.69
CA PRO A 13 0.77 -10.20 -14.26
C PRO A 13 0.88 -9.98 -15.76
N ASP A 14 -0.23 -10.19 -16.47
CA ASP A 14 -0.34 -9.81 -17.87
C ASP A 14 -0.24 -8.29 -17.97
N PRO A 15 0.72 -7.73 -18.72
CA PRO A 15 0.89 -6.29 -18.80
C PRO A 15 -0.35 -5.55 -19.32
N ALA A 16 -1.10 -6.14 -20.25
CA ALA A 16 -2.31 -5.51 -20.78
C ALA A 16 -3.42 -5.44 -19.73
N LEU A 17 -3.64 -6.53 -18.98
CA LEU A 17 -4.62 -6.54 -17.91
C LEU A 17 -4.21 -5.59 -16.78
N LEU A 18 -2.94 -5.55 -16.43
CA LEU A 18 -2.43 -4.65 -15.40
C LEU A 18 -2.65 -3.18 -15.81
N ALA A 19 -2.36 -2.83 -17.06
CA ALA A 19 -2.58 -1.49 -17.58
C ALA A 19 -4.06 -1.09 -17.50
N ILE A 20 -4.97 -1.99 -17.87
CA ILE A 20 -6.41 -1.76 -17.79
C ILE A 20 -6.82 -1.50 -16.33
N GLN A 21 -6.35 -2.30 -15.39
CA GLN A 21 -6.68 -2.13 -13.98
C GLN A 21 -6.16 -0.81 -13.43
N LEU A 22 -4.95 -0.40 -13.79
CA LEU A 22 -4.36 0.85 -13.32
C LEU A 22 -5.04 2.09 -13.92
N GLN A 23 -5.53 1.99 -15.16
CA GLN A 23 -6.22 3.10 -15.83
C GLN A 23 -7.69 3.21 -15.45
N ARG A 24 -8.23 2.22 -14.78
CA ARG A 24 -9.64 2.20 -14.40
C ARG A 24 -9.91 3.30 -13.36
N PRO A 25 -10.75 4.31 -13.69
CA PRO A 25 -10.99 5.41 -12.76
C PRO A 25 -11.77 4.93 -11.54
N ARG A 26 -11.24 5.22 -10.35
CA ARG A 26 -11.90 4.92 -9.09
C ARG A 26 -11.64 6.04 -8.10
N GLY A 27 -12.72 6.66 -7.61
CA GLY A 27 -12.62 7.70 -6.61
C GLY A 27 -12.22 7.20 -5.21
N ASP A 28 -12.30 5.89 -4.98
CA ASP A 28 -12.03 5.23 -3.71
C ASP A 28 -10.72 4.43 -3.70
N ARG A 29 -9.91 4.56 -4.74
CA ARG A 29 -8.63 3.85 -4.86
C ARG A 29 -7.62 4.67 -5.64
N VAL A 30 -6.39 4.68 -5.18
CA VAL A 30 -5.27 5.26 -5.92
C VAL A 30 -4.05 4.37 -5.78
N THR A 31 -3.33 4.18 -6.89
CA THR A 31 -2.04 3.50 -6.88
C THR A 31 -0.95 4.55 -7.02
N LEU A 32 -0.03 4.56 -6.07
CA LEU A 32 1.12 5.44 -6.07
C LEU A 32 2.33 4.68 -6.56
N VAL A 33 3.13 5.32 -7.40
CA VAL A 33 4.36 4.74 -7.92
C VAL A 33 5.53 5.69 -7.67
N ALA A 34 6.68 5.12 -7.40
CA ALA A 34 7.94 5.85 -7.31
C ALA A 34 8.80 5.47 -8.52
N GLU A 35 9.24 6.48 -9.25
CA GLU A 35 10.03 6.31 -10.46
C GLU A 35 11.33 7.11 -10.39
N ARG A 36 12.37 6.56 -11.01
CA ARG A 36 13.60 7.29 -11.29
C ARG A 36 13.97 7.04 -12.75
N GLY A 37 13.82 8.09 -13.59
CA GLY A 37 13.88 7.91 -15.03
C GLY A 37 12.75 7.00 -15.49
N GLU A 38 13.07 5.95 -16.24
CA GLU A 38 12.09 4.96 -16.72
C GLU A 38 11.95 3.75 -15.79
N ARG A 39 12.64 3.77 -14.65
CA ARG A 39 12.66 2.65 -13.72
C ARG A 39 11.67 2.84 -12.59
N LEU A 40 10.83 1.84 -12.37
CA LEU A 40 9.93 1.79 -11.20
C LEU A 40 10.71 1.31 -9.98
N LEU A 41 10.70 2.12 -8.92
CA LEU A 41 11.40 1.84 -7.68
C LEU A 41 10.49 1.28 -6.60
N GLY A 42 9.21 1.58 -6.65
CA GLY A 42 8.26 1.09 -5.66
C GLY A 42 6.84 1.47 -6.02
N THR A 43 5.90 0.85 -5.33
CA THR A 43 4.48 1.12 -5.50
C THR A 43 3.69 0.77 -4.25
N CYS A 44 2.52 1.34 -4.11
CA CYS A 44 1.53 0.94 -3.12
C CYS A 44 0.15 1.35 -3.61
N THR A 45 -0.88 0.72 -3.05
CA THR A 45 -2.26 1.07 -3.36
C THR A 45 -2.96 1.51 -2.09
N LEU A 46 -3.70 2.59 -2.19
CA LEU A 46 -4.47 3.17 -1.10
C LEU A 46 -5.95 3.03 -1.42
N HIS A 47 -6.70 2.46 -0.48
CA HIS A 47 -8.16 2.30 -0.59
C HIS A 47 -8.85 3.20 0.42
N LEU A 48 -9.87 3.92 -0.03
CA LEU A 48 -10.74 4.69 0.83
C LEU A 48 -11.89 3.80 1.31
N ILE A 49 -12.16 3.84 2.61
CA ILE A 49 -13.30 3.17 3.22
C ILE A 49 -14.17 4.22 3.87
N GLU A 50 -15.44 4.24 3.48
CA GLU A 50 -16.46 5.09 4.08
C GLU A 50 -17.25 4.26 5.06
N HIS A 51 -17.20 4.64 6.34
CA HIS A 51 -17.86 3.91 7.41
C HIS A 51 -19.26 4.45 7.67
N LEU A 52 -20.16 3.60 8.13
CA LEU A 52 -21.43 4.03 8.69
C LEU A 52 -21.25 4.42 10.16
N ALA A 53 -20.33 3.72 10.84
CA ALA A 53 -19.97 4.01 12.23
C ALA A 53 -19.12 5.28 12.34
N HIS A 54 -18.89 5.72 13.56
CA HIS A 54 -18.04 6.89 13.87
C HIS A 54 -18.45 8.15 13.12
N ASP A 55 -19.77 8.37 13.01
CA ASP A 55 -20.34 9.55 12.35
C ASP A 55 -19.93 9.64 10.87
N PHE A 56 -20.06 8.52 10.15
CA PHE A 56 -19.70 8.42 8.73
C PHE A 56 -18.22 8.73 8.47
N ALA A 57 -17.36 8.34 9.40
CA ALA A 57 -15.93 8.57 9.28
C ALA A 57 -15.35 7.87 8.07
N ARG A 58 -14.24 8.40 7.57
CA ARG A 58 -13.47 7.80 6.49
C ARG A 58 -12.15 7.29 7.04
N SER A 59 -11.72 6.15 6.54
CA SER A 59 -10.38 5.63 6.80
C SER A 59 -9.75 5.18 5.49
N ALA A 60 -8.43 4.99 5.50
CA ALA A 60 -7.72 4.48 4.35
C ALA A 60 -6.98 3.21 4.72
N ILE A 61 -6.84 2.30 3.76
CA ILE A 61 -6.06 1.09 3.90
C ILE A 61 -4.98 1.08 2.82
N LEU A 62 -3.75 0.86 3.26
CA LEU A 62 -2.60 0.71 2.38
C LEU A 62 -2.40 -0.77 2.07
N GLU A 63 -2.29 -1.09 0.78
CA GLU A 63 -2.09 -2.45 0.29
C GLU A 63 -0.96 -2.49 -0.74
N ASP A 64 -0.45 -3.69 -0.97
CA ASP A 64 0.50 -3.98 -2.04
C ASP A 64 1.72 -3.06 -2.03
N MET A 65 2.21 -2.75 -0.83
CA MET A 65 3.41 -1.93 -0.66
C MET A 65 4.64 -2.74 -1.01
N VAL A 66 5.40 -2.30 -2.00
CA VAL A 66 6.65 -2.94 -2.36
C VAL A 66 7.65 -1.90 -2.85
N VAL A 67 8.89 -2.04 -2.41
CA VAL A 67 10.04 -1.27 -2.91
C VAL A 67 10.99 -2.27 -3.56
N ASP A 68 11.44 -1.95 -4.78
CA ASP A 68 12.39 -2.79 -5.49
C ASP A 68 13.60 -3.08 -4.59
N ARG A 69 14.02 -4.34 -4.56
CA ARG A 69 15.12 -4.79 -3.68
C ARG A 69 16.40 -3.98 -3.89
N HIS A 70 16.66 -3.51 -5.11
CA HIS A 70 17.84 -2.72 -5.44
C HIS A 70 17.70 -1.24 -5.09
N ALA A 71 16.53 -0.80 -4.69
CA ALA A 71 16.25 0.58 -4.29
C ALA A 71 16.00 0.73 -2.79
N ARG A 72 16.08 -0.36 -2.02
CA ARG A 72 15.85 -0.33 -0.58
C ARG A 72 16.96 0.47 0.13
N GLY A 73 16.59 1.12 1.22
CA GLY A 73 17.53 1.94 1.98
C GLY A 73 17.76 3.32 1.40
N GLN A 74 17.03 3.71 0.35
CA GLN A 74 17.18 5.00 -0.34
C GLN A 74 16.02 5.97 -0.06
N GLY A 75 15.14 5.66 0.89
CA GLY A 75 14.03 6.53 1.26
C GLY A 75 12.79 6.42 0.39
N VAL A 76 12.74 5.48 -0.55
CA VAL A 76 11.59 5.28 -1.45
C VAL A 76 10.34 4.91 -0.67
N GLY A 77 10.43 3.95 0.24
CA GLY A 77 9.29 3.53 1.06
C GLY A 77 8.77 4.66 1.93
N ARG A 78 9.66 5.41 2.55
CA ARG A 78 9.29 6.57 3.36
C ARG A 78 8.53 7.60 2.53
N GLU A 79 8.97 7.88 1.32
CA GLU A 79 8.30 8.84 0.45
C GLU A 79 6.96 8.34 -0.02
N LEU A 80 6.82 7.06 -0.40
CA LEU A 80 5.54 6.48 -0.74
C LEU A 80 4.54 6.58 0.41
N ILE A 81 4.95 6.26 1.62
CA ILE A 81 4.10 6.38 2.81
C ILE A 81 3.72 7.84 3.05
N GLY A 82 4.65 8.77 2.90
CA GLY A 82 4.37 10.21 3.05
C GLY A 82 3.30 10.68 2.08
N ARG A 83 3.36 10.26 0.83
CA ARG A 83 2.34 10.58 -0.18
C ARG A 83 1.01 9.91 0.12
N ALA A 84 1.03 8.67 0.60
CA ALA A 84 -0.19 7.97 1.01
C ALA A 84 -0.88 8.69 2.19
N VAL A 85 -0.11 9.14 3.16
CA VAL A 85 -0.64 9.92 4.28
C VAL A 85 -1.27 11.23 3.80
N GLU A 86 -0.60 11.95 2.91
CA GLU A 86 -1.16 13.18 2.32
C GLU A 86 -2.49 12.92 1.60
N ARG A 87 -2.57 11.84 0.84
CA ARG A 87 -3.79 11.48 0.11
C ARG A 87 -4.91 11.11 1.08
N ALA A 88 -4.60 10.32 2.10
CA ALA A 88 -5.60 9.95 3.12
C ALA A 88 -6.13 11.20 3.83
N ARG A 89 -5.27 12.14 4.16
CA ARG A 89 -5.70 13.41 4.74
C ARG A 89 -6.58 14.22 3.79
N SER A 90 -6.25 14.24 2.50
CA SER A 90 -7.06 14.95 1.50
C SER A 90 -8.44 14.31 1.34
N TRP A 91 -8.57 13.03 1.60
CA TRP A 91 -9.86 12.33 1.61
C TRP A 91 -10.64 12.53 2.92
N GLY A 92 -10.07 13.20 3.90
CA GLY A 92 -10.69 13.40 5.20
C GLY A 92 -10.64 12.17 6.09
N CYS A 93 -9.68 11.28 5.89
CA CYS A 93 -9.54 10.06 6.69
C CYS A 93 -9.01 10.38 8.09
N TYR A 94 -9.55 9.67 9.10
CA TYR A 94 -9.06 9.82 10.47
C TYR A 94 -7.88 8.87 10.77
N LYS A 95 -7.69 7.85 9.96
CA LYS A 95 -6.54 6.94 10.08
C LYS A 95 -6.17 6.33 8.75
N LEU A 96 -4.92 5.90 8.67
CA LEU A 96 -4.38 5.05 7.61
C LEU A 96 -3.94 3.74 8.26
N ALA A 97 -4.52 2.63 7.83
CA ALA A 97 -4.21 1.31 8.35
C ALA A 97 -3.49 0.47 7.30
N LEU A 98 -2.72 -0.48 7.75
CA LEU A 98 -2.11 -1.50 6.91
C LEU A 98 -1.99 -2.80 7.68
N SER A 99 -1.85 -3.91 6.95
CA SER A 99 -1.53 -5.20 7.53
C SER A 99 -0.13 -5.60 7.08
N SER A 100 0.70 -6.05 8.01
CA SER A 100 2.02 -6.57 7.73
C SER A 100 2.10 -7.99 8.30
N HIS A 101 2.63 -8.91 7.50
CA HIS A 101 2.79 -10.28 7.94
C HIS A 101 3.71 -10.31 9.17
N GLN A 102 3.31 -11.10 10.20
CA GLN A 102 4.05 -11.12 11.46
C GLN A 102 5.50 -11.61 11.34
N ASP A 103 5.84 -12.33 10.26
CA ASP A 103 7.20 -12.77 9.99
C ASP A 103 8.07 -11.69 9.34
N ARG A 104 7.51 -10.51 9.06
CA ARG A 104 8.22 -9.39 8.46
C ARG A 104 8.63 -8.36 9.50
N GLU A 105 9.53 -8.75 10.40
CA GLU A 105 10.00 -7.86 11.47
C GLU A 105 10.62 -6.57 10.94
N THR A 106 11.40 -6.65 9.86
CA THR A 106 12.03 -5.47 9.26
C THR A 106 10.99 -4.48 8.77
N ALA A 107 9.92 -4.95 8.11
CA ALA A 107 8.84 -4.10 7.65
C ALA A 107 8.08 -3.50 8.85
N GLN A 108 7.82 -4.28 9.88
CA GLN A 108 7.14 -3.80 11.08
C GLN A 108 7.93 -2.69 11.78
N ARG A 109 9.26 -2.83 11.88
CA ARG A 109 10.14 -1.79 12.43
C ARG A 109 10.11 -0.53 11.57
N PHE A 110 10.10 -0.69 10.25
CA PHE A 110 10.01 0.42 9.31
C PHE A 110 8.73 1.23 9.56
N TYR A 111 7.58 0.56 9.65
CA TYR A 111 6.31 1.23 9.89
C TYR A 111 6.25 1.87 11.28
N ALA A 112 6.77 1.19 12.29
CA ALA A 112 6.82 1.74 13.64
C ALA A 112 7.67 3.02 13.70
N ALA A 113 8.78 3.06 12.97
CA ALA A 113 9.62 4.26 12.88
C ALA A 113 8.90 5.43 12.21
N LEU A 114 7.89 5.17 11.39
CA LEU A 114 7.07 6.19 10.74
C LEU A 114 5.84 6.59 11.57
N GLY A 115 5.66 6.01 12.74
CA GLY A 115 4.57 6.37 13.65
C GLY A 115 3.38 5.43 13.66
N PHE A 116 3.43 4.33 12.90
CA PHE A 116 2.38 3.32 12.94
C PHE A 116 2.42 2.53 14.24
N THR A 117 1.26 2.29 14.80
CA THR A 117 1.11 1.51 16.03
C THR A 117 0.18 0.33 15.78
N SER A 118 0.40 -0.77 16.51
CA SER A 118 -0.50 -1.91 16.45
C SER A 118 -1.84 -1.53 17.07
N HIS A 119 -2.95 -1.78 16.36
CA HIS A 119 -4.29 -1.39 16.83
C HIS A 119 -5.30 -2.53 16.82
N GLY A 120 -4.83 -3.76 16.60
CA GLY A 120 -5.69 -4.94 16.60
C GLY A 120 -5.02 -6.11 15.89
N VAL A 121 -5.78 -7.17 15.74
CA VAL A 121 -5.35 -8.40 15.05
C VAL A 121 -6.10 -8.48 13.72
N SER A 122 -5.38 -8.73 12.64
CA SER A 122 -5.97 -8.98 11.33
C SER A 122 -6.20 -10.48 11.17
N LEU A 123 -7.43 -10.86 10.83
CA LEU A 123 -7.81 -12.25 10.61
C LEU A 123 -8.19 -12.45 9.15
N ALA A 124 -7.81 -13.58 8.58
CA ALA A 124 -8.14 -13.90 7.20
C ALA A 124 -8.71 -15.31 7.09
N LEU A 125 -9.72 -15.47 6.25
CA LEU A 125 -10.24 -16.77 5.83
C LEU A 125 -10.09 -16.84 4.32
N HIS A 126 -9.25 -17.77 3.86
CA HIS A 126 -9.04 -17.95 2.43
C HIS A 126 -10.24 -18.70 1.84
N LEU A 127 -10.75 -18.21 0.70
CA LEU A 127 -12.02 -18.66 0.15
C LEU A 127 -11.89 -19.60 -1.06
N GLY A 128 -10.70 -20.07 -1.33
CA GLY A 128 -10.55 -21.06 -2.39
C GLY A 128 -9.25 -21.03 -3.13
#